data_417f384441d39bba2323bc162387d854
#
_entry.id   417f384441d39bba2323bc162387d854
#
_cell.length_a   1.000
_cell.length_b   1.000
_cell.length_c   1.000
_cell.angle_alpha   90.00
_cell.angle_beta   90.00
_cell.angle_gamma   90.00
#
_symmetry.space_group_name_H-M   'P 1'
#
loop_
_entity.id
_entity.type
_entity.pdbx_description
1 polymer ?
#
loop_
_entity_poly.entity_id
_entity_poly.type
_entity_poly.pdbx_seq_one_letter_code
_entity_poly.pdbx_strand_id
1 'polypeptide(L)'
;MASVVVVGSQWGDEGKGKIVDWLADRAELVVRFQGGHNAGHTIKTGDTTYKLSLLPSGVTRGTLSVIGNGVVIDPWALFEEIERVRAQGLTITPEVLRIAENATVILPFYAELDRARELARGKDAIGTTGRGIGIAYEDKVARRAVRVVDLAERETLEGKVAALLHHHNALLRGHGQAEISDEGMIETLLAVGEKLAPFVEATWDRVESAARKGTRMLFEGAQGALLDVDHGTYPFVTSSNTVAGAAAVGSGLGPRSVGYVLGITKAYTTRVGSGPFPTELLDDVGKGLGERGREFGTVTSRPRRCGWFDAVLVRQTVRTGGIAGLALTKLDVLDGMEKVKICIGYEDADGNTYDHLPASMRLQEAVQPIYETMEGWSCTTQGGRSWVDLPAAAIKYVRRIEELVGAPVALLSTSPDRDDTIMVHDPFSD
;
A
#
# COMPACT_ATOMS: atom_id res chain seq x y z
N MET A 1 2.76 23.14 4.39
CA MET A 1 1.78 22.79 3.33
C MET A 1 0.67 21.92 3.93
N ALA A 2 -0.58 22.09 3.46
CA ALA A 2 -1.69 21.38 4.06
C ALA A 2 -1.87 19.92 3.59
N SER A 3 -0.96 19.37 2.81
CA SER A 3 -1.07 18.01 2.24
C SER A 3 0.00 17.07 2.79
N VAL A 4 -0.40 15.86 3.17
CA VAL A 4 0.50 14.77 3.58
C VAL A 4 0.24 13.55 2.71
N VAL A 5 1.28 12.99 2.11
CA VAL A 5 1.21 11.73 1.36
C VAL A 5 1.86 10.63 2.19
N VAL A 6 1.09 9.59 2.50
CA VAL A 6 1.57 8.43 3.25
C VAL A 6 1.84 7.27 2.30
N VAL A 7 3.07 6.78 2.27
CA VAL A 7 3.50 5.61 1.49
C VAL A 7 4.23 4.59 2.37
N GLY A 8 4.13 3.32 2.03
CA GLY A 8 5.01 2.31 2.63
C GLY A 8 6.40 2.39 2.01
N SER A 9 7.45 2.35 2.82
CA SER A 9 8.84 2.44 2.34
C SER A 9 9.52 1.07 2.17
N GLN A 10 8.81 -0.01 2.43
CA GLN A 10 9.28 -1.40 2.31
C GLN A 10 8.34 -2.19 1.37
N TRP A 11 8.10 -3.48 1.63
CA TRP A 11 7.20 -4.35 0.83
C TRP A 11 5.75 -4.37 1.29
N GLY A 12 5.24 -3.28 1.87
CA GLY A 12 3.92 -3.27 2.45
C GLY A 12 3.89 -3.80 3.89
N ASP A 13 2.71 -3.79 4.50
CA ASP A 13 2.49 -4.28 5.87
C ASP A 13 3.32 -3.57 6.96
N GLU A 14 3.82 -2.35 6.67
CA GLU A 14 4.62 -1.55 7.61
C GLU A 14 3.82 -0.99 8.81
N GLY A 15 2.53 -1.28 8.89
CA GLY A 15 1.66 -0.73 9.93
C GLY A 15 1.04 0.62 9.55
N LYS A 16 0.90 0.88 8.24
CA LYS A 16 0.29 2.13 7.71
C LYS A 16 -1.05 2.46 8.35
N GLY A 17 -1.90 1.45 8.58
CA GLY A 17 -3.25 1.67 9.11
C GLY A 17 -3.29 2.48 10.41
N LYS A 18 -2.40 2.22 11.37
CA LYS A 18 -2.29 2.98 12.62
C LYS A 18 -1.94 4.46 12.35
N ILE A 19 -0.92 4.70 11.53
CA ILE A 19 -0.41 6.05 11.26
C ILE A 19 -1.41 6.85 10.41
N VAL A 20 -2.02 6.20 9.42
CA VAL A 20 -3.05 6.83 8.57
C VAL A 20 -4.28 7.19 9.40
N ASP A 21 -4.74 6.32 10.30
CA ASP A 21 -5.85 6.61 11.21
C ASP A 21 -5.51 7.79 12.15
N TRP A 22 -4.28 7.82 12.67
CA TRP A 22 -3.81 8.91 13.53
C TRP A 22 -3.78 10.25 12.78
N LEU A 23 -3.33 10.26 11.50
CA LEU A 23 -3.31 11.44 10.64
C LEU A 23 -4.70 11.84 10.14
N ALA A 24 -5.58 10.86 9.87
CA ALA A 24 -6.93 11.11 9.36
C ALA A 24 -7.79 11.93 10.35
N ASP A 25 -7.51 11.84 11.64
CA ASP A 25 -8.14 12.67 12.68
C ASP A 25 -7.84 14.16 12.53
N ARG A 26 -6.78 14.49 11.83
CA ARG A 26 -6.27 15.85 11.62
C ARG A 26 -6.51 16.35 10.20
N ALA A 27 -6.95 15.46 9.32
CA ALA A 27 -7.26 15.76 7.92
C ALA A 27 -8.74 16.12 7.74
N GLU A 28 -9.02 17.00 6.80
CA GLU A 28 -10.36 17.41 6.39
C GLU A 28 -10.81 16.70 5.11
N LEU A 29 -9.86 16.07 4.39
CA LEU A 29 -10.07 15.28 3.20
C LEU A 29 -9.06 14.13 3.16
N VAL A 30 -9.54 12.91 2.94
CA VAL A 30 -8.69 11.73 2.76
C VAL A 30 -8.83 11.20 1.35
N VAL A 31 -7.73 11.00 0.64
CA VAL A 31 -7.71 10.58 -0.76
C VAL A 31 -6.93 9.28 -0.93
N ARG A 32 -7.57 8.23 -1.39
CA ARG A 32 -6.91 7.03 -1.86
C ARG A 32 -6.61 7.16 -3.35
N PHE A 33 -5.35 7.04 -3.73
CA PHE A 33 -4.90 7.42 -5.07
C PHE A 33 -4.46 6.25 -5.95
N GLN A 34 -4.28 5.03 -5.42
CA GLN A 34 -3.82 3.86 -6.20
C GLN A 34 -4.21 2.53 -5.54
N GLY A 35 -3.93 1.42 -6.23
CA GLY A 35 -4.24 0.07 -5.79
C GLY A 35 -5.70 -0.30 -6.05
N GLY A 36 -6.19 -1.25 -5.32
CA GLY A 36 -7.55 -1.75 -5.39
C GLY A 36 -7.92 -2.45 -4.09
N HIS A 37 -8.88 -3.34 -4.11
CA HIS A 37 -9.31 -4.12 -2.93
C HIS A 37 -8.31 -5.22 -2.52
N ASN A 38 -7.16 -5.34 -3.20
CA ASN A 38 -6.03 -6.16 -2.77
C ASN A 38 -5.27 -5.55 -1.58
N ALA A 39 -5.43 -4.28 -1.30
CA ALA A 39 -4.93 -3.68 -0.08
C ALA A 39 -5.82 -4.07 1.10
N GLY A 40 -5.25 -4.04 2.28
CA GLY A 40 -6.00 -4.25 3.52
C GLY A 40 -5.31 -3.51 4.65
N HIS A 41 -6.05 -2.65 5.33
CA HIS A 41 -5.57 -2.02 6.55
C HIS A 41 -6.61 -2.13 7.65
N THR A 42 -6.12 -2.29 8.84
CA THR A 42 -6.93 -2.42 10.04
C THR A 42 -6.84 -1.12 10.82
N ILE A 43 -7.99 -0.56 11.14
CA ILE A 43 -8.14 0.65 11.96
C ILE A 43 -8.87 0.27 13.24
N LYS A 44 -8.33 0.69 14.37
CA LYS A 44 -8.95 0.47 15.67
C LYS A 44 -9.42 1.80 16.25
N THR A 45 -10.71 1.97 16.41
CA THR A 45 -11.33 3.17 17.00
C THR A 45 -12.10 2.74 18.24
N GLY A 46 -11.61 3.08 19.44
CA GLY A 46 -12.13 2.55 20.70
C GLY A 46 -12.06 1.02 20.71
N ASP A 47 -13.20 0.38 20.99
CA ASP A 47 -13.33 -1.09 21.02
C ASP A 47 -13.65 -1.70 19.64
N THR A 48 -13.90 -0.87 18.62
CA THR A 48 -14.28 -1.34 17.30
C THR A 48 -13.07 -1.43 16.36
N THR A 49 -12.98 -2.55 15.65
CA THR A 49 -11.93 -2.78 14.66
C THR A 49 -12.53 -2.82 13.26
N TYR A 50 -12.13 -1.88 12.42
CA TYR A 50 -12.53 -1.81 11.02
C TYR A 50 -11.43 -2.40 10.13
N LYS A 51 -11.81 -3.29 9.23
CA LYS A 51 -10.91 -3.83 8.20
C LYS A 51 -11.32 -3.21 6.86
N LEU A 52 -10.51 -2.29 6.35
CA LEU A 52 -10.77 -1.58 5.10
C LEU A 52 -9.90 -2.13 3.97
N SER A 53 -10.47 -2.14 2.76
CA SER A 53 -9.81 -2.59 1.53
C SER A 53 -9.84 -1.51 0.45
N LEU A 54 -11.02 -1.04 0.02
CA LEU A 54 -11.21 0.04 -0.95
C LEU A 54 -11.52 1.38 -0.27
N LEU A 55 -12.29 1.34 0.80
CA LEU A 55 -12.67 2.55 1.52
C LEU A 55 -11.43 3.25 2.09
N PRO A 56 -11.28 4.58 1.87
CA PRO A 56 -10.25 5.35 2.55
C PRO A 56 -10.48 5.41 4.06
N SER A 57 -9.42 5.56 4.83
CA SER A 57 -9.48 5.54 6.30
C SER A 57 -10.37 6.64 6.91
N GLY A 58 -10.50 7.78 6.23
CA GLY A 58 -11.32 8.91 6.69
C GLY A 58 -12.78 8.57 6.96
N VAL A 59 -13.33 7.55 6.28
CA VAL A 59 -14.73 7.14 6.48
C VAL A 59 -15.02 6.69 7.91
N THR A 60 -14.03 6.18 8.64
CA THR A 60 -14.20 5.74 10.05
C THR A 60 -14.47 6.90 11.01
N ARG A 61 -14.27 8.14 10.54
CA ARG A 61 -14.45 9.37 11.30
C ARG A 61 -15.48 10.32 10.68
N GLY A 62 -16.16 9.88 9.61
CA GLY A 62 -17.06 10.73 8.85
C GLY A 62 -16.35 11.84 8.07
N THR A 63 -15.01 11.77 7.93
CA THR A 63 -14.22 12.71 7.12
C THR A 63 -14.47 12.43 5.65
N LEU A 64 -14.68 13.49 4.86
CA LEU A 64 -14.83 13.37 3.41
C LEU A 64 -13.66 12.57 2.82
N SER A 65 -14.00 11.53 2.10
CA SER A 65 -13.07 10.54 1.59
C SER A 65 -13.26 10.36 0.08
N VAL A 66 -12.17 10.29 -0.65
CA VAL A 66 -12.17 10.20 -2.12
C VAL A 66 -11.45 8.93 -2.56
N ILE A 67 -12.09 8.15 -3.41
CA ILE A 67 -11.44 7.11 -4.22
C ILE A 67 -11.07 7.76 -5.55
N GLY A 68 -9.76 8.01 -5.73
CA GLY A 68 -9.22 8.72 -6.89
C GLY A 68 -9.15 7.84 -8.15
N ASN A 69 -8.87 8.49 -9.27
CA ASN A 69 -8.80 7.85 -10.60
C ASN A 69 -7.67 6.84 -10.78
N GLY A 70 -6.68 6.85 -9.89
CA GLY A 70 -5.60 5.85 -9.91
C GLY A 70 -5.99 4.50 -9.30
N VAL A 71 -7.08 4.43 -8.56
CA VAL A 71 -7.60 3.19 -7.98
C VAL A 71 -8.34 2.37 -9.05
N VAL A 72 -8.20 1.03 -9.00
CA VAL A 72 -9.06 0.12 -9.75
C VAL A 72 -10.14 -0.41 -8.82
N ILE A 73 -11.39 -0.26 -9.21
CA ILE A 73 -12.55 -0.44 -8.33
C ILE A 73 -13.30 -1.70 -8.70
N ASP A 74 -13.40 -2.63 -7.77
CA ASP A 74 -14.39 -3.70 -7.79
C ASP A 74 -15.65 -3.17 -7.10
N PRO A 75 -16.73 -2.88 -7.86
CA PRO A 75 -17.92 -2.28 -7.28
C PRO A 75 -18.66 -3.20 -6.30
N TRP A 76 -18.63 -4.50 -6.53
CA TRP A 76 -19.26 -5.48 -5.64
C TRP A 76 -18.52 -5.57 -4.32
N ALA A 77 -17.18 -5.71 -4.37
CA ALA A 77 -16.34 -5.69 -3.17
C ALA A 77 -16.49 -4.37 -2.41
N LEU A 78 -16.65 -3.23 -3.11
CA LEU A 78 -16.88 -1.94 -2.48
C LEU A 78 -18.21 -1.91 -1.71
N PHE A 79 -19.30 -2.37 -2.32
CA PHE A 79 -20.59 -2.40 -1.64
C PHE A 79 -20.65 -3.40 -0.50
N GLU A 80 -20.03 -4.56 -0.63
CA GLU A 80 -19.86 -5.49 0.48
C GLU A 80 -19.09 -4.86 1.64
N GLU A 81 -18.05 -4.10 1.34
CA GLU A 81 -17.28 -3.37 2.35
C GLU A 81 -18.11 -2.27 3.00
N ILE A 82 -18.88 -1.49 2.23
CA ILE A 82 -19.80 -0.46 2.74
C ILE A 82 -20.82 -1.08 3.69
N GLU A 83 -21.49 -2.15 3.31
CA GLU A 83 -22.49 -2.80 4.15
C GLU A 83 -21.87 -3.38 5.45
N ARG A 84 -20.68 -3.96 5.35
CA ARG A 84 -19.95 -4.46 6.52
C ARG A 84 -19.64 -3.35 7.51
N VAL A 85 -19.16 -2.19 7.08
CA VAL A 85 -18.83 -1.08 7.98
C VAL A 85 -20.07 -0.34 8.48
N ARG A 86 -21.15 -0.30 7.68
CA ARG A 86 -22.46 0.18 8.12
C ARG A 86 -23.04 -0.68 9.27
N ALA A 87 -22.92 -1.98 9.16
CA ALA A 87 -23.32 -2.91 10.23
C ALA A 87 -22.50 -2.70 11.52
N GLN A 88 -21.31 -2.09 11.42
CA GLN A 88 -20.46 -1.69 12.56
C GLN A 88 -20.75 -0.25 13.05
N GLY A 89 -21.79 0.41 12.53
CA GLY A 89 -22.25 1.72 12.98
C GLY A 89 -21.72 2.93 12.18
N LEU A 90 -20.99 2.72 11.07
CA LEU A 90 -20.55 3.83 10.24
C LEU A 90 -21.64 4.29 9.27
N THR A 91 -21.69 5.59 8.99
CA THR A 91 -22.56 6.17 7.98
C THR A 91 -21.74 6.45 6.72
N ILE A 92 -22.02 5.72 5.64
CA ILE A 92 -21.36 5.92 4.34
C ILE A 92 -22.41 6.47 3.35
N THR A 93 -22.32 7.77 3.10
CA THR A 93 -23.20 8.50 2.17
C THR A 93 -22.34 9.26 1.15
N PRO A 94 -22.95 9.85 0.11
CA PRO A 94 -22.23 10.69 -0.84
C PRO A 94 -21.51 11.90 -0.22
N GLU A 95 -21.94 12.37 0.96
CA GLU A 95 -21.27 13.44 1.69
C GLU A 95 -19.95 12.98 2.34
N VAL A 96 -19.81 11.67 2.60
CA VAL A 96 -18.63 11.07 3.23
C VAL A 96 -17.72 10.40 2.22
N LEU A 97 -18.28 9.86 1.13
CA LEU A 97 -17.50 9.13 0.12
C LEU A 97 -17.76 9.67 -1.29
N ARG A 98 -16.70 9.94 -2.04
CA ARG A 98 -16.73 10.27 -3.45
C ARG A 98 -15.84 9.36 -4.26
N ILE A 99 -16.24 9.08 -5.49
CA ILE A 99 -15.57 8.14 -6.41
C ILE A 99 -15.31 8.85 -7.73
N ALA A 100 -14.07 8.73 -8.21
CA ALA A 100 -13.68 9.33 -9.49
C ALA A 100 -14.44 8.69 -10.66
N GLU A 101 -15.12 9.51 -11.46
CA GLU A 101 -15.87 9.09 -12.65
C GLU A 101 -14.99 8.35 -13.67
N ASN A 102 -13.69 8.70 -13.72
CA ASN A 102 -12.69 8.14 -14.64
C ASN A 102 -11.86 7.00 -14.02
N ALA A 103 -12.20 6.49 -12.85
CA ALA A 103 -11.56 5.31 -12.28
C ALA A 103 -11.91 4.05 -13.09
N THR A 104 -10.97 3.10 -13.13
CA THR A 104 -11.14 1.83 -13.86
C THR A 104 -11.96 0.84 -13.03
N VAL A 105 -12.89 0.16 -13.67
CA VAL A 105 -13.74 -0.87 -13.07
C VAL A 105 -13.08 -2.24 -13.22
N ILE A 106 -13.06 -3.01 -12.15
CA ILE A 106 -12.74 -4.44 -12.18
C ILE A 106 -14.00 -5.20 -12.58
N LEU A 107 -13.94 -5.88 -13.72
CA LEU A 107 -15.07 -6.64 -14.24
C LEU A 107 -15.17 -8.02 -13.56
N PRO A 108 -16.37 -8.65 -13.52
CA PRO A 108 -16.60 -9.90 -12.78
C PRO A 108 -15.63 -11.03 -13.11
N PHE A 109 -15.20 -11.13 -14.36
CA PHE A 109 -14.32 -12.19 -14.84
C PHE A 109 -12.81 -11.92 -14.62
N TYR A 110 -12.40 -10.73 -14.18
CA TYR A 110 -10.98 -10.39 -14.00
C TYR A 110 -10.28 -11.26 -12.96
N ALA A 111 -10.98 -11.63 -11.90
CA ALA A 111 -10.44 -12.52 -10.87
C ALA A 111 -10.17 -13.94 -11.42
N GLU A 112 -11.01 -14.42 -12.33
CA GLU A 112 -10.83 -15.70 -13.01
C GLU A 112 -9.62 -15.67 -13.96
N LEU A 113 -9.49 -14.61 -14.76
CA LEU A 113 -8.34 -14.39 -15.63
C LEU A 113 -7.02 -14.29 -14.84
N ASP A 114 -7.02 -13.60 -13.70
CA ASP A 114 -5.85 -13.45 -12.85
C ASP A 114 -5.38 -14.84 -12.33
N ARG A 115 -6.32 -15.64 -11.81
CA ARG A 115 -6.03 -17.02 -11.38
C ARG A 115 -5.55 -17.92 -12.53
N ALA A 116 -6.17 -17.82 -13.69
CA ALA A 116 -5.78 -18.60 -14.87
C ALA A 116 -4.34 -18.28 -15.32
N ARG A 117 -3.98 -17.00 -15.33
CA ARG A 117 -2.61 -16.55 -15.66
C ARG A 117 -1.58 -17.00 -14.63
N GLU A 118 -1.89 -16.94 -13.33
CA GLU A 118 -1.00 -17.44 -12.28
C GLU A 118 -0.76 -18.95 -12.41
N LEU A 119 -1.80 -19.73 -12.69
CA LEU A 119 -1.68 -21.17 -12.95
C LEU A 119 -0.81 -21.47 -14.18
N ALA A 120 -0.98 -20.70 -15.26
CA ALA A 120 -0.20 -20.89 -16.49
C ALA A 120 1.30 -20.58 -16.30
N ARG A 121 1.67 -19.69 -15.35
CA ARG A 121 3.07 -19.39 -15.02
C ARG A 121 3.77 -20.51 -14.25
N GLY A 122 3.05 -21.35 -13.55
CA GLY A 122 3.63 -22.45 -12.78
C GLY A 122 4.65 -22.00 -11.76
N LYS A 123 5.94 -22.34 -11.95
CA LYS A 123 7.02 -21.99 -11.02
C LYS A 123 7.34 -20.48 -11.00
N ASP A 124 7.03 -19.79 -12.07
CA ASP A 124 7.28 -18.34 -12.22
C ASP A 124 6.06 -17.49 -11.79
N ALA A 125 5.14 -18.09 -11.02
CA ALA A 125 3.99 -17.41 -10.47
C ALA A 125 4.42 -16.25 -9.57
N ILE A 126 3.80 -15.07 -9.75
CA ILE A 126 4.09 -13.86 -8.97
C ILE A 126 3.56 -13.99 -7.54
N GLY A 127 2.51 -14.78 -7.35
CA GLY A 127 1.79 -14.89 -6.08
C GLY A 127 0.77 -13.77 -5.91
N THR A 128 0.03 -13.44 -6.98
CA THR A 128 -1.03 -12.41 -6.96
C THR A 128 -2.12 -12.74 -5.94
N THR A 129 -2.95 -11.75 -5.61
CA THR A 129 -4.11 -11.96 -4.73
C THR A 129 -5.29 -12.66 -5.43
N GLY A 130 -5.21 -12.88 -6.74
CA GLY A 130 -6.26 -13.48 -7.55
C GLY A 130 -7.54 -12.63 -7.66
N ARG A 131 -7.40 -11.30 -7.53
CA ARG A 131 -8.53 -10.35 -7.50
C ARG A 131 -8.68 -9.52 -8.76
N GLY A 132 -7.93 -9.84 -9.80
CA GLY A 132 -8.02 -9.15 -11.09
C GLY A 132 -7.41 -7.75 -11.13
N ILE A 133 -6.65 -7.35 -10.11
CA ILE A 133 -6.03 -6.02 -10.03
C ILE A 133 -5.08 -5.79 -11.22
N GLY A 134 -4.21 -6.76 -11.50
CA GLY A 134 -3.24 -6.68 -12.59
C GLY A 134 -3.92 -6.58 -13.96
N ILE A 135 -4.99 -7.35 -14.16
CA ILE A 135 -5.78 -7.31 -15.40
C ILE A 135 -6.41 -5.93 -15.62
N ALA A 136 -6.97 -5.32 -14.55
CA ALA A 136 -7.57 -3.99 -14.64
C ALA A 136 -6.55 -2.90 -15.00
N TYR A 137 -5.34 -2.94 -14.42
CA TYR A 137 -4.26 -2.01 -14.78
C TYR A 137 -3.73 -2.24 -16.20
N GLU A 138 -3.59 -3.50 -16.63
CA GLU A 138 -3.23 -3.85 -18.01
C GLU A 138 -4.24 -3.27 -19.01
N ASP A 139 -5.53 -3.48 -18.77
CA ASP A 139 -6.59 -2.99 -19.65
C ASP A 139 -6.68 -1.47 -19.65
N LYS A 140 -6.42 -0.82 -18.49
CA LYS A 140 -6.31 0.64 -18.39
C LYS A 140 -5.21 1.19 -19.31
N VAL A 141 -3.99 0.65 -19.23
CA VAL A 141 -2.84 1.10 -20.03
C VAL A 141 -3.03 0.75 -21.52
N ALA A 142 -3.65 -0.39 -21.80
CA ALA A 142 -4.02 -0.78 -23.18
C ALA A 142 -5.21 0.03 -23.73
N ARG A 143 -5.82 0.91 -22.97
CA ARG A 143 -6.93 1.80 -23.37
C ARG A 143 -8.22 1.09 -23.77
N ARG A 144 -8.48 -0.11 -23.21
CA ARG A 144 -9.70 -0.90 -23.41
C ARG A 144 -10.57 -1.03 -22.16
N ALA A 145 -10.10 -0.51 -21.00
CA ALA A 145 -10.82 -0.63 -19.75
C ALA A 145 -12.19 0.05 -19.76
N VAL A 146 -13.12 -0.54 -19.00
CA VAL A 146 -14.37 0.11 -18.60
C VAL A 146 -14.06 1.07 -17.43
N ARG A 147 -14.56 2.28 -17.49
CA ARG A 147 -14.48 3.29 -16.42
C ARG A 147 -15.81 3.40 -15.69
N VAL A 148 -15.80 4.00 -14.51
CA VAL A 148 -17.01 4.20 -13.71
C VAL A 148 -18.08 4.97 -14.49
N VAL A 149 -17.71 6.02 -15.23
CA VAL A 149 -18.64 6.81 -16.07
C VAL A 149 -19.32 5.97 -17.15
N ASP A 150 -18.65 4.97 -17.71
CA ASP A 150 -19.21 4.13 -18.77
C ASP A 150 -20.38 3.25 -18.29
N LEU A 151 -20.48 3.00 -16.99
CA LEU A 151 -21.54 2.21 -16.39
C LEU A 151 -22.93 2.87 -16.49
N ALA A 152 -23.01 4.14 -16.86
CA ALA A 152 -24.25 4.86 -17.09
C ALA A 152 -24.72 4.83 -18.56
N GLU A 153 -23.87 4.39 -19.49
CA GLU A 153 -24.08 4.48 -20.93
C GLU A 153 -24.08 3.10 -21.60
N ARG A 154 -25.27 2.53 -21.79
CA ARG A 154 -25.45 1.16 -22.32
C ARG A 154 -24.65 0.90 -23.60
N GLU A 155 -24.80 1.74 -24.64
CA GLU A 155 -24.16 1.54 -25.94
C GLU A 155 -22.62 1.57 -25.83
N THR A 156 -22.08 2.51 -25.08
CA THR A 156 -20.64 2.59 -24.78
C THR A 156 -20.14 1.36 -24.04
N LEU A 157 -20.92 0.90 -23.06
CA LEU A 157 -20.60 -0.25 -22.23
C LEU A 157 -20.59 -1.55 -23.06
N GLU A 158 -21.60 -1.78 -23.89
CA GLU A 158 -21.69 -2.94 -24.81
C GLU A 158 -20.48 -3.00 -25.75
N GLY A 159 -20.13 -1.89 -26.38
CA GLY A 159 -18.97 -1.83 -27.27
C GLY A 159 -17.65 -2.13 -26.55
N LYS A 160 -17.45 -1.58 -25.35
CA LYS A 160 -16.24 -1.85 -24.55
C LYS A 160 -16.16 -3.27 -24.06
N VAL A 161 -17.23 -3.83 -23.53
CA VAL A 161 -17.29 -5.22 -23.05
C VAL A 161 -17.04 -6.20 -24.20
N ALA A 162 -17.65 -5.99 -25.37
CA ALA A 162 -17.40 -6.82 -26.54
C ALA A 162 -15.92 -6.80 -26.96
N ALA A 163 -15.28 -5.63 -27.00
CA ALA A 163 -13.86 -5.50 -27.33
C ALA A 163 -12.95 -6.20 -26.29
N LEU A 164 -13.26 -6.06 -24.99
CA LEU A 164 -12.56 -6.73 -23.91
C LEU A 164 -12.66 -8.26 -24.03
N LEU A 165 -13.88 -8.78 -24.19
CA LEU A 165 -14.11 -10.21 -24.32
C LEU A 165 -13.45 -10.78 -25.57
N HIS A 166 -13.49 -10.08 -26.70
CA HIS A 166 -12.77 -10.47 -27.90
C HIS A 166 -11.28 -10.68 -27.62
N HIS A 167 -10.65 -9.72 -26.91
CA HIS A 167 -9.23 -9.79 -26.55
C HIS A 167 -8.93 -10.94 -25.58
N HIS A 168 -9.64 -11.00 -24.45
CA HIS A 168 -9.36 -11.99 -23.42
C HIS A 168 -9.72 -13.41 -23.83
N ASN A 169 -10.80 -13.60 -24.59
CA ASN A 169 -11.20 -14.90 -25.12
C ASN A 169 -10.20 -15.42 -26.15
N ALA A 170 -9.55 -14.54 -26.93
CA ALA A 170 -8.47 -14.95 -27.82
C ALA A 170 -7.27 -15.53 -27.04
N LEU A 171 -6.94 -14.94 -25.87
CA LEU A 171 -5.90 -15.47 -24.99
C LEU A 171 -6.32 -16.79 -24.32
N LEU A 172 -7.54 -16.88 -23.83
CA LEU A 172 -8.09 -18.10 -23.21
C LEU A 172 -8.07 -19.27 -24.20
N ARG A 173 -8.51 -19.05 -25.45
CA ARG A 173 -8.41 -20.06 -26.53
C ARG A 173 -6.97 -20.52 -26.74
N GLY A 174 -6.02 -19.56 -26.77
CA GLY A 174 -4.59 -19.87 -26.92
C GLY A 174 -4.04 -20.75 -25.80
N HIS A 175 -4.62 -20.66 -24.62
CA HIS A 175 -4.29 -21.48 -23.44
C HIS A 175 -5.16 -22.74 -23.30
N GLY A 176 -6.04 -23.03 -24.24
CA GLY A 176 -6.95 -24.18 -24.17
C GLY A 176 -7.99 -24.06 -23.05
N GLN A 177 -8.36 -22.86 -22.67
CA GLN A 177 -9.34 -22.58 -21.61
C GLN A 177 -10.68 -22.17 -22.21
N ALA A 178 -11.76 -22.31 -21.41
CA ALA A 178 -13.09 -21.88 -21.80
C ALA A 178 -13.17 -20.36 -21.99
N GLU A 179 -13.96 -19.95 -22.97
CA GLU A 179 -14.25 -18.54 -23.21
C GLU A 179 -15.24 -18.00 -22.17
N ILE A 180 -15.08 -16.71 -21.85
CA ILE A 180 -16.00 -15.99 -20.98
C ILE A 180 -17.21 -15.55 -21.81
N SER A 181 -18.41 -15.82 -21.29
CA SER A 181 -19.68 -15.37 -21.87
C SER A 181 -19.98 -13.93 -21.47
N ASP A 182 -20.65 -13.18 -22.34
CA ASP A 182 -21.21 -11.85 -22.06
C ASP A 182 -22.66 -11.91 -21.54
N GLU A 183 -23.23 -13.12 -21.43
CA GLU A 183 -24.63 -13.30 -21.02
C GLU A 183 -24.92 -12.65 -19.67
N GLY A 184 -25.85 -11.70 -19.65
CA GLY A 184 -26.26 -10.96 -18.44
C GLY A 184 -25.22 -9.98 -17.90
N MET A 185 -24.03 -9.87 -18.50
CA MET A 185 -22.96 -9.02 -18.01
C MET A 185 -23.31 -7.55 -18.08
N ILE A 186 -23.88 -7.09 -19.19
CA ILE A 186 -24.27 -5.69 -19.38
C ILE A 186 -25.30 -5.27 -18.35
N GLU A 187 -26.33 -6.08 -18.12
CA GLU A 187 -27.36 -5.78 -17.12
C GLU A 187 -26.77 -5.71 -15.70
N THR A 188 -25.85 -6.61 -15.40
CA THR A 188 -25.15 -6.62 -14.10
C THR A 188 -24.31 -5.37 -13.92
N LEU A 189 -23.61 -4.90 -14.94
CA LEU A 189 -22.79 -3.69 -14.92
C LEU A 189 -23.64 -2.41 -14.82
N LEU A 190 -24.74 -2.33 -15.56
CA LEU A 190 -25.69 -1.21 -15.47
C LEU A 190 -26.30 -1.12 -14.07
N ALA A 191 -26.75 -2.25 -13.52
CA ALA A 191 -27.37 -2.28 -12.20
C ALA A 191 -26.38 -1.85 -11.08
N VAL A 192 -25.10 -2.20 -11.18
CA VAL A 192 -24.11 -1.72 -10.22
C VAL A 192 -23.73 -0.26 -10.47
N GLY A 193 -23.78 0.19 -11.73
CA GLY A 193 -23.60 1.60 -12.12
C GLY A 193 -24.64 2.52 -11.47
N GLU A 194 -25.92 2.13 -11.47
CA GLU A 194 -27.00 2.85 -10.79
C GLU A 194 -26.74 3.02 -9.29
N LYS A 195 -26.19 1.99 -8.64
CA LYS A 195 -25.82 2.05 -7.20
C LYS A 195 -24.62 2.96 -6.95
N LEU A 196 -23.66 3.02 -7.88
CA LEU A 196 -22.48 3.87 -7.78
C LEU A 196 -22.79 5.33 -8.06
N ALA A 197 -23.75 5.62 -8.95
CA ALA A 197 -24.04 6.97 -9.47
C ALA A 197 -24.12 8.06 -8.40
N PRO A 198 -24.75 7.87 -7.22
CA PRO A 198 -24.80 8.91 -6.18
C PRO A 198 -23.42 9.33 -5.63
N PHE A 199 -22.42 8.45 -5.71
CA PHE A 199 -21.07 8.68 -5.18
C PHE A 199 -20.11 9.26 -6.24
N VAL A 200 -20.48 9.21 -7.52
CA VAL A 200 -19.58 9.52 -8.65
C VAL A 200 -19.52 11.03 -8.90
N GLU A 201 -18.31 11.52 -9.11
CA GLU A 201 -18.07 12.91 -9.52
C GLU A 201 -16.70 13.10 -10.19
N ALA A 202 -16.45 14.30 -10.74
CA ALA A 202 -15.14 14.75 -11.19
C ALA A 202 -14.24 15.06 -9.98
N THR A 203 -13.72 14.01 -9.31
CA THR A 203 -12.99 14.14 -8.04
C THR A 203 -11.74 15.00 -8.14
N TRP A 204 -11.12 15.10 -9.33
CA TRP A 204 -9.97 15.97 -9.55
C TRP A 204 -10.28 17.44 -9.26
N ASP A 205 -11.49 17.92 -9.62
CA ASP A 205 -11.91 19.30 -9.36
C ASP A 205 -12.13 19.54 -7.87
N ARG A 206 -12.73 18.56 -7.17
CA ARG A 206 -12.89 18.61 -5.71
C ARG A 206 -11.56 18.69 -4.98
N VAL A 207 -10.63 17.79 -5.32
CA VAL A 207 -9.32 17.70 -4.67
C VAL A 207 -8.48 18.95 -4.97
N GLU A 208 -8.55 19.46 -6.19
CA GLU A 208 -7.86 20.69 -6.59
C GLU A 208 -8.45 21.92 -5.89
N SER A 209 -9.78 22.01 -5.80
CA SER A 209 -10.47 23.07 -5.05
C SER A 209 -10.11 23.05 -3.56
N ALA A 210 -9.97 21.86 -2.95
CA ALA A 210 -9.51 21.70 -1.59
C ALA A 210 -8.05 22.17 -1.42
N ALA A 211 -7.17 21.82 -2.38
CA ALA A 211 -5.79 22.26 -2.39
C ALA A 211 -5.67 23.80 -2.44
N ARG A 212 -6.44 24.46 -3.30
CA ARG A 212 -6.45 25.95 -3.38
C ARG A 212 -6.92 26.62 -2.09
N LYS A 213 -7.83 25.99 -1.38
CA LYS A 213 -8.36 26.49 -0.09
C LYS A 213 -7.41 26.24 1.07
N GLY A 214 -6.30 25.52 0.87
CA GLY A 214 -5.39 25.14 1.93
C GLY A 214 -5.97 24.09 2.88
N THR A 215 -6.95 23.30 2.42
CA THR A 215 -7.55 22.19 3.17
C THR A 215 -6.49 21.16 3.54
N ARG A 216 -6.50 20.67 4.77
CA ARG A 216 -5.59 19.60 5.19
C ARG A 216 -6.01 18.28 4.56
N MET A 217 -5.18 17.81 3.62
CA MET A 217 -5.43 16.60 2.85
C MET A 217 -4.46 15.49 3.22
N LEU A 218 -4.99 14.29 3.39
CA LEU A 218 -4.22 13.07 3.59
C LEU A 218 -4.36 12.18 2.34
N PHE A 219 -3.24 11.93 1.66
CA PHE A 219 -3.17 10.98 0.55
C PHE A 219 -2.69 9.63 1.08
N GLU A 220 -3.55 8.64 0.97
CA GLU A 220 -3.35 7.30 1.52
C GLU A 220 -2.90 6.33 0.44
N GLY A 221 -1.62 5.91 0.49
CA GLY A 221 -1.06 4.90 -0.38
C GLY A 221 -1.37 3.48 0.10
N ALA A 222 -1.46 2.57 -0.84
CA ALA A 222 -1.56 1.13 -0.59
C ALA A 222 -0.23 0.43 -0.94
N GLN A 223 0.00 -0.77 -0.43
CA GLN A 223 1.22 -1.57 -0.58
C GLN A 223 2.47 -0.84 -0.04
N GLY A 224 3.61 -0.97 -0.68
CA GLY A 224 4.86 -0.32 -0.31
C GLY A 224 5.74 -0.07 -1.53
N ALA A 225 6.71 0.84 -1.42
CA ALA A 225 7.54 1.30 -2.53
C ALA A 225 8.36 0.19 -3.19
N LEU A 226 8.73 -0.87 -2.45
CA LEU A 226 9.42 -2.03 -3.01
C LEU A 226 8.50 -2.99 -3.80
N LEU A 227 7.18 -2.73 -3.77
CA LEU A 227 6.17 -3.37 -4.63
C LEU A 227 5.74 -2.47 -5.80
N ASP A 228 6.35 -1.31 -5.99
CA ASP A 228 6.08 -0.42 -7.13
C ASP A 228 6.43 -1.09 -8.46
N VAL A 229 5.58 -0.94 -9.47
CA VAL A 229 5.75 -1.59 -10.77
C VAL A 229 7.03 -1.17 -11.50
N ASP A 230 7.52 0.07 -11.26
CA ASP A 230 8.72 0.62 -11.91
C ASP A 230 9.96 0.54 -10.99
N HIS A 231 9.80 0.79 -9.69
CA HIS A 231 10.89 0.96 -8.74
C HIS A 231 11.07 -0.21 -7.77
N GLY A 232 10.14 -1.16 -7.77
CA GLY A 232 10.15 -2.33 -6.88
C GLY A 232 10.99 -3.49 -7.39
N THR A 233 10.88 -4.62 -6.69
CA THR A 233 11.59 -5.88 -7.00
C THR A 233 10.89 -6.66 -8.11
N TYR A 234 10.85 -6.07 -9.30
CA TYR A 234 10.22 -6.67 -10.50
C TYR A 234 10.80 -8.05 -10.82
N PRO A 235 9.96 -9.07 -11.18
CA PRO A 235 8.52 -8.99 -11.44
C PRO A 235 7.60 -9.18 -10.21
N PHE A 236 8.17 -9.37 -9.01
CA PHE A 236 7.44 -9.62 -7.77
C PHE A 236 6.94 -8.30 -7.15
N VAL A 237 6.07 -7.62 -7.86
CA VAL A 237 5.52 -6.29 -7.55
C VAL A 237 4.01 -6.25 -7.75
N THR A 238 3.36 -5.18 -7.28
CA THR A 238 1.97 -4.87 -7.67
C THR A 238 1.94 -4.23 -9.06
N SER A 239 0.78 -4.10 -9.65
CA SER A 239 0.60 -3.55 -11.00
C SER A 239 0.39 -2.03 -11.01
N SER A 240 0.61 -1.36 -9.89
CA SER A 240 0.48 0.10 -9.77
C SER A 240 1.77 0.75 -9.28
N ASN A 241 1.90 2.06 -9.53
CA ASN A 241 2.91 2.87 -8.87
C ASN A 241 2.48 3.17 -7.43
N THR A 242 3.36 2.84 -6.48
CA THR A 242 3.12 2.96 -5.03
C THR A 242 3.93 4.08 -4.39
N VAL A 243 4.84 4.71 -5.15
CA VAL A 243 5.62 5.87 -4.69
C VAL A 243 4.77 7.13 -4.63
N ALA A 244 5.21 8.13 -3.86
CA ALA A 244 4.40 9.33 -3.58
C ALA A 244 4.03 10.15 -4.84
N GLY A 245 4.84 10.11 -5.90
CA GLY A 245 4.50 10.75 -7.18
C GLY A 245 3.17 10.29 -7.77
N ALA A 246 2.75 9.06 -7.48
CA ALA A 246 1.48 8.51 -7.92
C ALA A 246 0.27 9.21 -7.28
N ALA A 247 0.44 9.89 -6.14
CA ALA A 247 -0.63 10.65 -5.50
C ALA A 247 -1.14 11.78 -6.40
N ALA A 248 -0.26 12.49 -7.09
CA ALA A 248 -0.64 13.53 -8.03
C ALA A 248 -1.46 12.96 -9.20
N VAL A 249 -0.92 11.96 -9.89
CA VAL A 249 -1.57 11.35 -11.07
C VAL A 249 -2.87 10.65 -10.70
N GLY A 250 -2.87 9.91 -9.57
CA GLY A 250 -3.99 9.08 -9.14
C GLY A 250 -5.13 9.84 -8.47
N SER A 251 -4.95 11.12 -8.14
CA SER A 251 -5.99 12.01 -7.62
C SER A 251 -6.37 13.16 -8.58
N GLY A 252 -5.61 13.32 -9.68
CA GLY A 252 -5.81 14.41 -10.64
C GLY A 252 -5.18 15.74 -10.23
N LEU A 253 -4.29 15.76 -9.23
CA LEU A 253 -3.56 16.96 -8.83
C LEU A 253 -2.29 17.20 -9.64
N GLY A 254 -1.86 18.46 -9.67
CA GLY A 254 -0.52 18.79 -10.14
C GLY A 254 0.58 18.32 -9.15
N PRO A 255 1.78 17.98 -9.62
CA PRO A 255 2.84 17.42 -8.77
C PRO A 255 3.30 18.36 -7.65
N ARG A 256 3.10 19.68 -7.79
CA ARG A 256 3.42 20.67 -6.74
C ARG A 256 2.53 20.60 -5.50
N SER A 257 1.39 19.91 -5.61
CA SER A 257 0.40 19.81 -4.52
C SER A 257 0.59 18.58 -3.64
N VAL A 258 1.63 17.77 -3.89
CA VAL A 258 1.90 16.53 -3.15
C VAL A 258 2.21 16.80 -1.67
N GLY A 259 2.86 17.92 -1.34
CA GLY A 259 3.14 18.32 0.04
C GLY A 259 4.19 17.47 0.74
N TYR A 260 4.01 17.21 2.06
CA TYR A 260 4.91 16.42 2.86
C TYR A 260 4.76 14.93 2.56
N VAL A 261 5.86 14.24 2.29
CA VAL A 261 5.84 12.79 2.04
C VAL A 261 6.32 12.05 3.27
N LEU A 262 5.44 11.28 3.89
CA LEU A 262 5.71 10.44 5.06
C LEU A 262 5.87 8.97 4.64
N GLY A 263 7.08 8.44 4.81
CA GLY A 263 7.38 7.01 4.56
C GLY A 263 7.13 6.18 5.81
N ILE A 264 6.25 5.19 5.73
CA ILE A 264 6.06 4.26 6.85
C ILE A 264 7.06 3.11 6.71
N THR A 265 7.83 2.84 7.75
CA THR A 265 8.82 1.78 7.77
C THR A 265 8.82 1.04 9.10
N LYS A 266 9.01 -0.26 9.09
CA LYS A 266 9.23 -1.05 10.31
C LYS A 266 10.68 -0.92 10.78
N ALA A 267 10.90 -1.09 12.07
CA ALA A 267 12.25 -1.20 12.65
C ALA A 267 13.00 -2.49 12.23
N TYR A 268 12.39 -3.35 11.45
CA TYR A 268 12.94 -4.53 10.78
C TYR A 268 12.23 -4.68 9.43
N THR A 269 12.54 -5.72 8.67
CA THR A 269 11.95 -5.88 7.33
C THR A 269 11.05 -7.11 7.28
N THR A 270 9.93 -7.00 6.57
CA THR A 270 9.06 -8.14 6.27
C THR A 270 8.65 -8.15 4.82
N ARG A 271 8.38 -9.35 4.28
CA ARG A 271 7.87 -9.55 2.94
C ARG A 271 6.83 -10.66 2.91
N VAL A 272 5.76 -10.48 2.13
CA VAL A 272 4.79 -11.52 1.80
C VAL A 272 5.07 -12.03 0.39
N GLY A 273 4.96 -13.35 0.19
CA GLY A 273 5.10 -13.96 -1.13
C GLY A 273 6.53 -14.14 -1.60
N SER A 274 6.66 -14.41 -2.88
CA SER A 274 7.92 -14.72 -3.55
C SER A 274 8.77 -13.49 -3.84
N GLY A 275 9.97 -13.72 -4.36
CA GLY A 275 10.91 -12.70 -4.79
C GLY A 275 12.06 -12.46 -3.82
N PRO A 276 13.04 -11.63 -4.22
CA PRO A 276 14.27 -11.42 -3.49
C PRO A 276 14.04 -10.73 -2.13
N PHE A 277 14.80 -11.17 -1.13
CA PHE A 277 14.79 -10.58 0.21
C PHE A 277 16.21 -10.72 0.81
N PRO A 278 17.14 -9.80 0.48
CA PRO A 278 18.54 -9.96 0.86
C PRO A 278 18.79 -10.10 2.35
N THR A 279 17.98 -9.45 3.19
CA THR A 279 18.13 -9.49 4.66
C THR A 279 17.26 -10.54 5.35
N GLU A 280 16.67 -11.48 4.60
CA GLU A 280 15.83 -12.54 5.18
C GLU A 280 16.59 -13.40 6.18
N LEU A 281 15.92 -13.75 7.28
CA LEU A 281 16.43 -14.60 8.34
C LEU A 281 15.63 -15.89 8.41
N LEU A 282 16.31 -17.01 8.14
CA LEU A 282 15.73 -18.35 8.19
C LEU A 282 16.03 -19.07 9.52
N ASP A 283 16.58 -18.34 10.49
CA ASP A 283 16.99 -18.80 11.80
C ASP A 283 15.97 -18.49 12.92
N ASP A 284 16.33 -18.79 14.16
CA ASP A 284 15.48 -18.51 15.33
C ASP A 284 15.23 -17.01 15.55
N VAL A 285 16.11 -16.13 15.07
CA VAL A 285 15.93 -14.68 15.14
C VAL A 285 14.77 -14.27 14.21
N GLY A 286 14.80 -14.74 12.96
CA GLY A 286 13.72 -14.47 12.00
C GLY A 286 12.37 -15.00 12.48
N LYS A 287 12.34 -16.22 13.05
CA LYS A 287 11.16 -16.80 13.66
C LYS A 287 10.67 -15.97 14.84
N GLY A 288 11.56 -15.55 15.72
CA GLY A 288 11.23 -14.70 16.87
C GLY A 288 10.66 -13.33 16.47
N LEU A 289 11.18 -12.71 15.39
CA LEU A 289 10.61 -11.48 14.81
C LEU A 289 9.16 -11.73 14.33
N GLY A 290 8.93 -12.84 13.62
CA GLY A 290 7.62 -13.23 13.13
C GLY A 290 6.59 -13.42 14.25
N GLU A 291 6.95 -14.13 15.30
CA GLU A 291 6.08 -14.44 16.45
C GLU A 291 5.79 -13.17 17.27
N ARG A 292 6.80 -12.42 17.71
CA ARG A 292 6.64 -11.19 18.50
C ARG A 292 5.95 -10.09 17.71
N GLY A 293 6.29 -9.96 16.43
CA GLY A 293 5.66 -9.00 15.54
C GLY A 293 4.27 -9.40 15.08
N ARG A 294 3.80 -10.63 15.38
CA ARG A 294 2.55 -11.21 14.85
C ARG A 294 2.48 -11.04 13.33
N GLU A 295 3.55 -11.43 12.64
CA GLU A 295 3.71 -11.20 11.22
C GLU A 295 2.95 -12.25 10.41
N PHE A 296 1.64 -12.05 10.31
CA PHE A 296 0.73 -12.84 9.49
C PHE A 296 -0.08 -11.91 8.58
N GLY A 297 -0.35 -12.37 7.36
CA GLY A 297 -1.12 -11.60 6.39
C GLY A 297 -2.55 -11.36 6.89
N THR A 298 -3.01 -10.12 6.87
CA THR A 298 -4.34 -9.72 7.36
C THR A 298 -5.48 -10.41 6.61
N VAL A 299 -5.28 -10.72 5.32
CA VAL A 299 -6.27 -11.31 4.43
C VAL A 299 -6.05 -12.82 4.25
N THR A 300 -4.80 -13.25 4.13
CA THR A 300 -4.46 -14.64 3.76
C THR A 300 -3.98 -15.48 4.93
N SER A 301 -3.77 -14.88 6.10
CA SER A 301 -3.16 -15.51 7.29
C SER A 301 -1.80 -16.20 7.01
N ARG A 302 -1.17 -15.92 5.86
CA ARG A 302 0.15 -16.46 5.53
C ARG A 302 1.21 -15.82 6.42
N PRO A 303 2.20 -16.57 6.93
CA PRO A 303 3.32 -16.00 7.65
C PRO A 303 4.11 -15.09 6.72
N ARG A 304 4.55 -13.95 7.23
CA ARG A 304 5.46 -13.05 6.55
C ARG A 304 6.89 -13.51 6.79
N ARG A 305 7.71 -13.46 5.75
CA ARG A 305 9.15 -13.61 5.83
C ARG A 305 9.70 -12.42 6.61
N CYS A 306 10.66 -12.64 7.50
CA CYS A 306 11.21 -11.59 8.38
C CYS A 306 12.72 -11.48 8.17
N GLY A 307 13.27 -10.29 8.34
CA GLY A 307 14.68 -10.00 8.21
C GLY A 307 15.10 -8.74 8.96
N TRP A 308 16.42 -8.51 9.07
CA TRP A 308 16.93 -7.29 9.65
C TRP A 308 16.53 -6.03 8.86
N PHE A 309 16.60 -4.88 9.51
CA PHE A 309 16.35 -3.60 8.84
C PHE A 309 17.32 -3.41 7.68
N ASP A 310 16.75 -3.06 6.51
CA ASP A 310 17.52 -2.84 5.30
C ASP A 310 17.57 -1.34 4.96
N ALA A 311 18.67 -0.71 5.40
CA ALA A 311 18.86 0.72 5.16
C ALA A 311 19.14 1.03 3.69
N VAL A 312 19.65 0.08 2.91
CA VAL A 312 19.92 0.26 1.48
C VAL A 312 18.60 0.44 0.74
N LEU A 313 17.65 -0.48 0.95
CA LEU A 313 16.32 -0.42 0.33
C LEU A 313 15.52 0.80 0.79
N VAL A 314 15.52 1.09 2.09
CA VAL A 314 14.77 2.25 2.61
C VAL A 314 15.38 3.56 2.10
N ARG A 315 16.71 3.69 2.02
CA ARG A 315 17.38 4.85 1.41
C ARG A 315 17.01 5.02 -0.06
N GLN A 316 16.93 3.92 -0.81
CA GLN A 316 16.49 3.95 -2.20
C GLN A 316 15.04 4.46 -2.30
N THR A 317 14.13 3.97 -1.45
CA THR A 317 12.72 4.42 -1.45
C THR A 317 12.56 5.86 -0.96
N VAL A 318 13.39 6.32 -0.03
CA VAL A 318 13.46 7.74 0.38
C VAL A 318 13.77 8.63 -0.81
N ARG A 319 14.76 8.26 -1.61
CA ARG A 319 15.20 9.03 -2.78
C ARG A 319 14.18 9.00 -3.92
N THR A 320 13.69 7.81 -4.29
CA THR A 320 12.73 7.65 -5.41
C THR A 320 11.33 8.16 -5.06
N GLY A 321 10.93 8.07 -3.80
CA GLY A 321 9.63 8.55 -3.31
C GLY A 321 9.61 10.01 -2.86
N GLY A 322 10.78 10.67 -2.73
CA GLY A 322 10.87 12.03 -2.18
C GLY A 322 10.39 12.09 -0.71
N ILE A 323 10.67 11.04 0.07
CA ILE A 323 10.23 10.94 1.47
C ILE A 323 10.95 11.99 2.31
N ALA A 324 10.19 12.89 2.93
CA ALA A 324 10.69 13.98 3.78
C ALA A 324 10.90 13.55 5.24
N GLY A 325 10.15 12.53 5.69
CA GLY A 325 10.30 11.97 7.02
C GLY A 325 9.74 10.56 7.11
N LEU A 326 10.15 9.83 8.13
CA LEU A 326 9.75 8.46 8.38
C LEU A 326 8.78 8.36 9.56
N ALA A 327 7.80 7.48 9.45
CA ALA A 327 7.10 6.93 10.61
C ALA A 327 7.65 5.53 10.87
N LEU A 328 8.51 5.42 11.88
CA LEU A 328 9.12 4.16 12.27
C LEU A 328 8.17 3.39 13.18
N THR A 329 7.86 2.15 12.82
CA THR A 329 6.89 1.31 13.51
C THR A 329 7.53 0.04 14.06
N LYS A 330 6.85 -0.59 15.03
CA LYS A 330 7.26 -1.92 15.53
C LYS A 330 8.64 -1.96 16.21
N LEU A 331 9.06 -0.86 16.83
CA LEU A 331 10.33 -0.83 17.57
C LEU A 331 10.31 -1.82 18.74
N ASP A 332 9.16 -1.97 19.40
CA ASP A 332 8.87 -2.87 20.50
C ASP A 332 9.14 -4.37 20.19
N VAL A 333 9.10 -4.76 18.92
CA VAL A 333 9.38 -6.13 18.50
C VAL A 333 10.87 -6.50 18.70
N LEU A 334 11.75 -5.51 18.73
CA LEU A 334 13.19 -5.71 18.97
C LEU A 334 13.58 -5.72 20.45
N ASP A 335 12.64 -5.47 21.38
CA ASP A 335 12.89 -5.49 22.81
C ASP A 335 13.46 -6.86 23.25
N GLY A 336 14.41 -6.84 24.17
CA GLY A 336 15.05 -8.04 24.69
C GLY A 336 16.11 -8.66 23.80
N MET A 337 16.45 -8.07 22.65
CA MET A 337 17.58 -8.52 21.83
C MET A 337 18.89 -7.99 22.37
N GLU A 338 19.91 -8.83 22.48
CA GLU A 338 21.27 -8.41 22.87
C GLU A 338 21.94 -7.59 21.77
N LYS A 339 21.69 -7.96 20.51
CA LYS A 339 22.24 -7.29 19.34
C LYS A 339 21.17 -7.12 18.27
N VAL A 340 21.21 -6.00 17.57
CA VAL A 340 20.40 -5.70 16.39
C VAL A 340 21.33 -5.39 15.22
N LYS A 341 20.88 -5.71 14.00
CA LYS A 341 21.69 -5.47 12.80
C LYS A 341 20.94 -4.58 11.81
N ILE A 342 21.73 -3.77 11.08
CA ILE A 342 21.24 -2.94 9.97
C ILE A 342 22.05 -3.31 8.73
N CYS A 343 21.38 -3.64 7.63
CA CYS A 343 22.03 -3.81 6.35
C CYS A 343 22.41 -2.43 5.79
N ILE A 344 23.71 -2.25 5.52
CA ILE A 344 24.30 -0.97 5.06
C ILE A 344 24.78 -1.01 3.61
N GLY A 345 24.87 -2.19 3.02
CA GLY A 345 25.33 -2.46 1.66
C GLY A 345 25.06 -3.90 1.26
N TYR A 346 25.32 -4.21 0.01
CA TYR A 346 25.30 -5.60 -0.49
C TYR A 346 26.63 -5.93 -1.14
N GLU A 347 26.95 -7.22 -1.19
CA GLU A 347 28.13 -7.77 -1.87
C GLU A 347 27.69 -8.98 -2.71
N ASP A 348 28.21 -9.09 -3.94
CA ASP A 348 28.02 -10.28 -4.77
C ASP A 348 29.17 -11.30 -4.59
N ALA A 349 29.05 -12.45 -5.26
CA ALA A 349 30.06 -13.52 -5.17
C ALA A 349 31.45 -13.14 -5.74
N ASP A 350 31.51 -12.09 -6.55
CA ASP A 350 32.74 -11.58 -7.14
C ASP A 350 33.41 -10.49 -6.28
N GLY A 351 32.82 -10.15 -5.13
CA GLY A 351 33.26 -9.10 -4.21
C GLY A 351 32.89 -7.67 -4.63
N ASN A 352 32.01 -7.51 -5.59
CA ASN A 352 31.49 -6.17 -5.92
C ASN A 352 30.48 -5.73 -4.88
N THR A 353 30.61 -4.49 -4.42
CA THR A 353 29.72 -3.91 -3.43
C THR A 353 28.70 -2.98 -4.08
N TYR A 354 27.48 -2.96 -3.51
CA TYR A 354 26.36 -2.15 -4.01
C TYR A 354 25.76 -1.34 -2.86
N ASP A 355 25.50 -0.06 -3.13
CA ASP A 355 24.79 0.86 -2.24
C ASP A 355 23.29 1.01 -2.58
N HIS A 356 22.80 0.22 -3.53
CA HIS A 356 21.40 0.10 -3.97
C HIS A 356 21.11 -1.35 -4.38
N LEU A 357 19.85 -1.74 -4.44
CA LEU A 357 19.49 -3.07 -4.95
C LEU A 357 19.66 -3.10 -6.47
N PRO A 358 20.48 -3.99 -7.02
CA PRO A 358 20.64 -4.12 -8.47
C PRO A 358 19.31 -4.39 -9.17
N ALA A 359 19.11 -3.85 -10.37
CA ALA A 359 17.89 -4.08 -11.14
C ALA A 359 17.79 -5.52 -11.70
N SER A 360 18.92 -6.20 -11.90
CA SER A 360 18.95 -7.58 -12.38
C SER A 360 18.39 -8.54 -11.32
N MET A 361 17.33 -9.28 -11.63
CA MET A 361 16.74 -10.27 -10.74
C MET A 361 17.78 -11.30 -10.26
N ARG A 362 18.66 -11.79 -11.16
CA ARG A 362 19.75 -12.71 -10.82
C ARG A 362 20.68 -12.13 -9.74
N LEU A 363 20.98 -10.81 -9.81
CA LEU A 363 21.80 -10.16 -8.80
C LEU A 363 21.01 -9.92 -7.51
N GLN A 364 19.73 -9.54 -7.61
CA GLN A 364 18.87 -9.37 -6.43
C GLN A 364 18.76 -10.64 -5.58
N GLU A 365 18.79 -11.81 -6.21
CA GLU A 365 18.75 -13.11 -5.53
C GLU A 365 20.14 -13.55 -5.02
N ALA A 366 21.22 -13.07 -5.63
CA ALA A 366 22.57 -13.52 -5.33
C ALA A 366 23.29 -12.66 -4.30
N VAL A 367 22.97 -11.38 -4.18
CA VAL A 367 23.67 -10.47 -3.27
C VAL A 367 23.46 -10.85 -1.82
N GLN A 368 24.52 -10.68 -1.03
CA GLN A 368 24.53 -10.90 0.40
C GLN A 368 24.57 -9.56 1.14
N PRO A 369 23.81 -9.42 2.24
CA PRO A 369 23.79 -8.18 3.00
C PRO A 369 25.07 -7.96 3.81
N ILE A 370 25.62 -6.75 3.75
CA ILE A 370 26.67 -6.27 4.63
C ILE A 370 26.02 -5.62 5.85
N TYR A 371 26.31 -6.14 7.04
CA TYR A 371 25.66 -5.70 8.26
C TYR A 371 26.55 -4.84 9.15
N GLU A 372 25.99 -3.75 9.64
CA GLU A 372 26.44 -3.09 10.87
C GLU A 372 25.71 -3.71 12.06
N THR A 373 26.47 -4.11 13.09
CA THR A 373 25.92 -4.68 14.33
C THR A 373 25.93 -3.64 15.43
N MET A 374 24.80 -3.43 16.07
CA MET A 374 24.62 -2.51 17.19
C MET A 374 24.22 -3.26 18.46
N GLU A 375 24.46 -2.66 19.61
CA GLU A 375 23.93 -3.14 20.88
C GLU A 375 22.40 -3.05 20.87
N GLY A 376 21.76 -4.10 21.32
CA GLY A 376 20.33 -4.11 21.57
C GLY A 376 19.98 -3.56 22.96
N TRP A 377 18.76 -3.81 23.42
CA TRP A 377 18.29 -3.32 24.72
C TRP A 377 17.41 -4.37 25.42
N SER A 378 17.54 -4.43 26.75
CA SER A 378 16.79 -5.35 27.59
C SER A 378 15.48 -4.79 28.14
N CYS A 379 15.37 -3.46 28.19
CA CYS A 379 14.16 -2.77 28.67
C CYS A 379 13.11 -2.70 27.54
N THR A 380 11.83 -2.61 27.94
CA THR A 380 10.78 -2.45 26.93
C THR A 380 10.74 -1.03 26.39
N THR A 381 10.47 -0.91 25.10
CA THR A 381 10.10 0.34 24.43
C THR A 381 8.58 0.50 24.32
N GLN A 382 7.82 -0.57 24.63
CA GLN A 382 6.38 -0.61 24.50
C GLN A 382 5.69 0.44 25.37
N GLY A 383 4.83 1.24 24.76
CA GLY A 383 4.06 2.28 25.46
C GLY A 383 4.82 3.56 25.71
N GLY A 384 6.07 3.68 25.25
CA GLY A 384 6.82 4.94 25.33
C GLY A 384 6.13 6.04 24.52
N ARG A 385 5.94 7.23 25.13
CA ARG A 385 5.26 8.40 24.54
C ARG A 385 6.20 9.60 24.40
N SER A 386 7.41 9.47 24.88
CA SER A 386 8.47 10.46 24.73
C SER A 386 9.84 9.80 24.60
N TRP A 387 10.84 10.54 24.10
CA TRP A 387 12.20 10.03 23.95
C TRP A 387 12.82 9.58 25.27
N VAL A 388 12.46 10.22 26.40
CA VAL A 388 13.00 9.87 27.72
C VAL A 388 12.52 8.51 28.25
N ASP A 389 11.43 7.98 27.67
CA ASP A 389 10.89 6.68 28.03
C ASP A 389 11.66 5.53 27.34
N LEU A 390 12.55 5.86 26.39
CA LEU A 390 13.22 4.86 25.56
C LEU A 390 14.63 4.54 26.08
N PRO A 391 15.07 3.27 26.00
CA PRO A 391 16.46 2.91 26.28
C PRO A 391 17.44 3.64 25.35
N ALA A 392 18.59 4.04 25.87
CA ALA A 392 19.60 4.76 25.09
C ALA A 392 20.06 3.99 23.84
N ALA A 393 20.13 2.65 23.90
CA ALA A 393 20.48 1.82 22.74
C ALA A 393 19.40 1.86 21.67
N ALA A 394 18.11 1.88 22.05
CA ALA A 394 17.01 2.03 21.11
C ALA A 394 17.03 3.42 20.42
N ILE A 395 17.33 4.47 21.16
CA ILE A 395 17.50 5.82 20.60
C ILE A 395 18.67 5.83 19.60
N LYS A 396 19.81 5.24 19.94
CA LYS A 396 20.97 5.12 19.02
C LYS A 396 20.61 4.36 17.75
N TYR A 397 19.83 3.28 17.87
CA TYR A 397 19.34 2.52 16.72
C TYR A 397 18.49 3.38 15.79
N VAL A 398 17.52 4.11 16.33
CA VAL A 398 16.66 5.02 15.56
C VAL A 398 17.49 6.10 14.88
N ARG A 399 18.42 6.75 15.59
CA ARG A 399 19.30 7.78 15.02
C ARG A 399 20.21 7.23 13.93
N ARG A 400 20.71 5.99 14.10
CA ARG A 400 21.52 5.36 13.08
C ARG A 400 20.72 5.06 11.80
N ILE A 401 19.45 4.67 11.93
CA ILE A 401 18.55 4.53 10.78
C ILE A 401 18.44 5.88 10.04
N GLU A 402 18.14 6.98 10.75
CA GLU A 402 18.04 8.32 10.13
C GLU A 402 19.28 8.70 9.32
N GLU A 403 20.47 8.49 9.89
CA GLU A 403 21.76 8.75 9.23
C GLU A 403 21.93 7.93 7.96
N LEU A 404 21.64 6.61 8.01
CA LEU A 404 21.85 5.69 6.91
C LEU A 404 20.87 5.89 5.76
N VAL A 405 19.62 6.25 6.06
CA VAL A 405 18.58 6.40 5.03
C VAL A 405 18.47 7.84 4.51
N GLY A 406 18.99 8.82 5.26
CA GLY A 406 18.99 10.24 4.89
C GLY A 406 17.63 10.93 5.05
N ALA A 407 16.79 10.45 5.97
CA ALA A 407 15.51 11.07 6.31
C ALA A 407 15.26 10.98 7.84
N PRO A 408 14.73 12.04 8.47
CA PRO A 408 14.44 12.05 9.90
C PRO A 408 13.23 11.16 10.24
N VAL A 409 13.18 10.64 11.46
CA VAL A 409 12.00 9.99 12.00
C VAL A 409 11.06 11.08 12.54
N ALA A 410 9.98 11.32 11.80
CA ALA A 410 8.94 12.28 12.16
C ALA A 410 7.96 11.71 13.20
N LEU A 411 7.67 10.41 13.10
CA LEU A 411 6.78 9.68 14.02
C LEU A 411 7.45 8.37 14.44
N LEU A 412 7.38 8.03 15.73
CA LEU A 412 7.86 6.75 16.24
C LEU A 412 6.73 6.02 16.98
N SER A 413 6.33 4.87 16.44
CA SER A 413 5.30 4.01 17.03
C SER A 413 5.94 2.95 17.92
N THR A 414 5.59 2.93 19.19
CA THR A 414 6.16 2.07 20.23
C THR A 414 5.27 0.90 20.62
N SER A 415 4.03 0.82 20.12
CA SER A 415 3.12 -0.31 20.30
C SER A 415 2.02 -0.31 19.23
N PRO A 416 1.14 -1.33 19.18
CA PRO A 416 -0.04 -1.32 18.33
C PRO A 416 -1.09 -0.29 18.71
N ASP A 417 -1.06 0.24 19.95
CA ASP A 417 -2.01 1.25 20.41
C ASP A 417 -1.76 2.59 19.71
N ARG A 418 -2.86 3.27 19.35
CA ARG A 418 -2.82 4.55 18.66
C ARG A 418 -2.05 5.63 19.44
N ASP A 419 -2.29 5.71 20.76
CA ASP A 419 -1.74 6.73 21.61
C ASP A 419 -0.25 6.54 21.91
N ASP A 420 0.28 5.34 21.68
CA ASP A 420 1.68 5.01 21.86
C ASP A 420 2.48 5.39 20.60
N THR A 421 2.47 6.71 20.33
CA THR A 421 3.19 7.30 19.19
C THR A 421 3.90 8.58 19.64
N ILE A 422 5.20 8.63 19.49
CA ILE A 422 6.02 9.82 19.73
C ILE A 422 6.00 10.66 18.44
N MET A 423 5.44 11.86 18.51
CA MET A 423 5.49 12.82 17.43
C MET A 423 6.74 13.69 17.59
N VAL A 424 7.68 13.54 16.67
CA VAL A 424 8.93 14.32 16.61
C VAL A 424 8.73 15.55 15.73
N HIS A 425 8.02 15.37 14.65
CA HIS A 425 7.67 16.42 13.70
C HIS A 425 6.23 16.21 13.20
N ASP A 426 5.48 17.29 13.12
CA ASP A 426 4.10 17.24 12.63
C ASP A 426 4.08 17.36 11.10
N PRO A 427 3.68 16.30 10.37
CA PRO A 427 3.64 16.33 8.90
C PRO A 427 2.72 17.39 8.29
N PHE A 428 1.75 17.93 9.07
CA PHE A 428 0.84 19.00 8.62
C PHE A 428 1.33 20.40 8.92
N SER A 429 2.45 20.57 9.65
CA SER A 429 2.94 21.89 10.08
C SER A 429 3.87 22.57 9.07
N ASP A 430 4.24 21.91 7.99
CA ASP A 430 5.17 22.45 6.96
C ASP A 430 4.48 23.24 5.84
#